data_603fbb7e8d4e184b164235517ca18d9c
#
_entry.id   603fbb7e8d4e184b164235517ca18d9c
#
_cell.length_a   1.000
_cell.length_b   1.000
_cell.length_c   1.000
_cell.angle_alpha   90.00
_cell.angle_beta   90.00
_cell.angle_gamma   90.00
#
_symmetry.space_group_name_H-M   'P 1'
#
loop_
_entity.id
_entity.type
_entity.pdbx_description
1 polymer ?
#
loop_
_entity_poly.entity_id
_entity_poly.type
_entity_poly.pdbx_seq_one_letter_code
_entity_poly.pdbx_strand_id
1 'polypeptide(L)'
;MAILFWIIFVIFLVLVWLTMDYILGRKNYRKASKEMTFSEKYGEIHLFTDGAKLMNDLLSNIQNATQYVHIQFYIVKNDDISKKFLSILKKKAKEGVDIKLLIDWIGSKAFPQSEIEQLKNAGVKFSFGHRPKLPFLFFTLQQRNHRKISIIDGQVAYLGGFNVGNEYINKDEKLSPWRDYHVKLKGASVNDIDQIFRSDWKRASGEEIQYSYSVPTFKHGQALHHIIPSEGITLEEAYINLINKAADKIYIGTPYFIPTKKLMDAFIDCLERNVELSLIIPALPDHILIQEASYTFLRQILAAGGNVYQFQNGFFHGKYILIDNQVLDIGTANFDRRSLFLNYEVNCYIYDSVLIDVASKEIEQDIKQSKSLALQDLQNLGLWIKIKEKIASIVADFL
;
A
#
# COMPACT_ATOMS: atom_id res chain seq x y z
N MET A 1 2.42 44.26 -19.46
CA MET A 1 2.38 44.25 -17.97
C MET A 1 1.01 43.84 -17.42
N ALA A 2 -0.11 44.41 -17.86
CA ALA A 2 -1.45 44.07 -17.34
C ALA A 2 -1.84 42.58 -17.49
N ILE A 3 -1.60 41.97 -18.65
CA ILE A 3 -1.89 40.55 -18.93
C ILE A 3 -1.09 39.63 -17.96
N LEU A 4 0.20 39.90 -17.77
CA LEU A 4 1.05 39.12 -16.85
C LEU A 4 0.56 39.23 -15.38
N PHE A 5 0.14 40.45 -14.98
CA PHE A 5 -0.46 40.67 -13.67
C PHE A 5 -1.72 39.84 -13.47
N TRP A 6 -2.63 39.80 -14.44
CA TRP A 6 -3.86 39.01 -14.37
C TRP A 6 -3.58 37.51 -14.34
N ILE A 7 -2.58 37.02 -15.13
CA ILE A 7 -2.19 35.62 -15.10
C ILE A 7 -1.67 35.24 -13.69
N ILE A 8 -0.75 36.03 -13.12
CA ILE A 8 -0.22 35.80 -11.75
C ILE A 8 -1.34 35.84 -10.71
N PHE A 9 -2.25 36.81 -10.84
CA PHE A 9 -3.39 36.95 -9.91
C PHE A 9 -4.33 35.73 -9.98
N VAL A 10 -4.65 35.23 -11.18
CA VAL A 10 -5.48 34.03 -11.34
C VAL A 10 -4.77 32.81 -10.77
N ILE A 11 -3.47 32.63 -11.03
CA ILE A 11 -2.66 31.52 -10.45
C ILE A 11 -2.71 31.62 -8.93
N PHE A 12 -2.53 32.80 -8.35
CA PHE A 12 -2.61 33.00 -6.91
C PHE A 12 -3.98 32.59 -6.33
N LEU A 13 -5.08 32.99 -6.96
CA LEU A 13 -6.43 32.62 -6.53
C LEU A 13 -6.66 31.10 -6.60
N VAL A 14 -6.15 30.45 -7.66
CA VAL A 14 -6.23 28.98 -7.80
C VAL A 14 -5.43 28.29 -6.70
N LEU A 15 -4.24 28.76 -6.38
CA LEU A 15 -3.41 28.20 -5.30
C LEU A 15 -4.08 28.37 -3.92
N VAL A 16 -4.66 29.53 -3.66
CA VAL A 16 -5.43 29.79 -2.42
C VAL A 16 -6.61 28.83 -2.34
N TRP A 17 -7.37 28.67 -3.43
CA TRP A 17 -8.51 27.76 -3.47
C TRP A 17 -8.08 26.31 -3.24
N LEU A 18 -7.03 25.82 -3.92
CA LEU A 18 -6.51 24.45 -3.72
C LEU A 18 -6.08 24.22 -2.27
N THR A 19 -5.40 25.18 -1.68
CA THR A 19 -4.94 25.11 -0.28
C THR A 19 -6.13 25.06 0.69
N MET A 20 -7.13 25.92 0.49
CA MET A 20 -8.33 25.92 1.34
C MET A 20 -9.15 24.64 1.18
N ASP A 21 -9.36 24.18 -0.07
CA ASP A 21 -10.06 22.94 -0.36
C ASP A 21 -9.38 21.76 0.36
N TYR A 22 -8.05 21.67 0.27
CA TYR A 22 -7.26 20.62 0.93
C TYR A 22 -7.37 20.69 2.47
N ILE A 23 -7.15 21.86 3.07
CA ILE A 23 -7.17 22.02 4.53
C ILE A 23 -8.57 21.74 5.10
N LEU A 24 -9.60 22.35 4.50
CA LEU A 24 -10.99 22.19 4.96
C LEU A 24 -11.50 20.77 4.70
N GLY A 25 -11.18 20.21 3.53
CA GLY A 25 -11.53 18.84 3.18
C GLY A 25 -10.92 17.83 4.16
N ARG A 26 -9.63 17.95 4.45
CA ARG A 26 -8.93 17.10 5.44
C ARG A 26 -9.53 17.25 6.84
N LYS A 27 -9.80 18.48 7.28
CA LYS A 27 -10.41 18.74 8.59
C LYS A 27 -11.80 18.11 8.70
N ASN A 28 -12.63 18.27 7.68
CA ASN A 28 -13.97 17.69 7.63
C ASN A 28 -13.92 16.16 7.62
N TYR A 29 -13.03 15.61 6.81
CA TYR A 29 -12.81 14.16 6.71
C TYR A 29 -12.41 13.56 8.07
N ARG A 30 -11.39 14.11 8.74
CA ARG A 30 -10.93 13.60 10.06
C ARG A 30 -12.03 13.64 11.13
N LYS A 31 -12.96 14.58 11.09
CA LYS A 31 -14.09 14.63 12.01
C LYS A 31 -15.13 13.55 11.74
N ALA A 32 -15.32 13.19 10.47
CA ALA A 32 -16.36 12.26 10.05
C ALA A 32 -15.89 10.80 10.04
N SER A 33 -14.58 10.57 9.92
CA SER A 33 -14.02 9.23 9.82
C SER A 33 -13.94 8.55 11.18
N LYS A 34 -14.37 7.28 11.18
CA LYS A 34 -14.18 6.35 12.30
C LYS A 34 -13.40 5.17 11.73
N GLU A 35 -12.15 5.02 12.15
CA GLU A 35 -11.36 3.86 11.75
C GLU A 35 -11.88 2.59 12.41
N MET A 36 -11.86 1.51 11.66
CA MET A 36 -12.19 0.20 12.18
C MET A 36 -11.01 -0.32 13.02
N THR A 37 -11.33 -0.95 14.13
CA THR A 37 -10.35 -1.63 14.97
C THR A 37 -10.74 -3.10 15.11
N PHE A 38 -9.77 -3.99 15.04
CA PHE A 38 -9.95 -5.42 15.21
C PHE A 38 -9.10 -5.90 16.37
N SER A 39 -9.42 -7.07 16.91
CA SER A 39 -8.57 -7.76 17.90
C SER A 39 -7.57 -8.67 17.22
N GLU A 40 -6.52 -9.00 17.94
CA GLU A 40 -5.59 -10.07 17.55
C GLU A 40 -6.34 -11.40 17.39
N LYS A 41 -5.92 -12.20 16.41
CA LYS A 41 -6.52 -13.48 16.07
C LYS A 41 -5.45 -14.50 15.69
N TYR A 42 -5.80 -15.76 15.82
CA TYR A 42 -5.01 -16.87 15.32
C TYR A 42 -5.51 -17.32 13.95
N GLY A 43 -4.59 -17.71 13.07
CA GLY A 43 -4.90 -18.22 11.74
C GLY A 43 -3.72 -18.91 11.08
N GLU A 44 -3.89 -19.31 9.83
CA GLU A 44 -2.81 -19.74 8.95
C GLU A 44 -2.38 -18.54 8.10
N ILE A 45 -1.07 -18.29 8.03
CA ILE A 45 -0.51 -17.21 7.19
C ILE A 45 0.56 -17.80 6.28
N HIS A 46 0.53 -17.42 5.01
CA HIS A 46 1.56 -17.73 4.04
C HIS A 46 2.09 -16.44 3.39
N LEU A 47 3.41 -16.30 3.35
CA LEU A 47 4.11 -15.15 2.76
C LEU A 47 4.42 -15.41 1.29
N PHE A 48 4.13 -14.44 0.44
CA PHE A 48 4.57 -14.37 -0.96
C PHE A 48 5.48 -13.16 -1.15
N THR A 49 6.61 -13.40 -1.80
CA THR A 49 7.54 -12.36 -2.22
C THR A 49 7.74 -12.35 -3.74
N ASP A 50 7.11 -13.28 -4.46
CA ASP A 50 7.09 -13.42 -5.90
C ASP A 50 5.67 -13.28 -6.45
N GLY A 51 5.46 -12.30 -7.33
CA GLY A 51 4.15 -11.99 -7.85
C GLY A 51 3.55 -13.04 -8.77
N ALA A 52 4.37 -13.81 -9.49
CA ALA A 52 3.89 -14.89 -10.34
C ALA A 52 3.34 -16.06 -9.51
N LYS A 53 4.02 -16.40 -8.41
CA LYS A 53 3.54 -17.42 -7.46
C LYS A 53 2.25 -16.95 -6.79
N LEU A 54 2.20 -15.71 -6.30
CA LEU A 54 1.01 -15.11 -5.72
C LEU A 54 -0.17 -15.13 -6.70
N MET A 55 0.03 -14.65 -7.93
CA MET A 55 -1.05 -14.55 -8.91
C MET A 55 -1.57 -15.94 -9.30
N ASN A 56 -0.70 -16.93 -9.45
CA ASN A 56 -1.14 -18.30 -9.74
C ASN A 56 -1.98 -18.89 -8.59
N ASP A 57 -1.56 -18.68 -7.33
CA ASP A 57 -2.31 -19.14 -6.16
C ASP A 57 -3.66 -18.42 -6.04
N LEU A 58 -3.69 -17.09 -6.21
CA LEU A 58 -4.91 -16.28 -6.19
C LEU A 58 -5.90 -16.72 -7.29
N LEU A 59 -5.44 -16.85 -8.53
CA LEU A 59 -6.30 -17.28 -9.64
C LEU A 59 -6.86 -18.69 -9.44
N SER A 60 -6.05 -19.60 -8.87
CA SER A 60 -6.51 -20.95 -8.51
C SER A 60 -7.61 -20.91 -7.46
N ASN A 61 -7.47 -20.10 -6.41
CA ASN A 61 -8.50 -19.96 -5.37
C ASN A 61 -9.78 -19.32 -5.94
N ILE A 62 -9.68 -18.31 -6.81
CA ILE A 62 -10.85 -17.72 -7.49
C ILE A 62 -11.56 -18.75 -8.36
N GLN A 63 -10.82 -19.58 -9.13
CA GLN A 63 -11.41 -20.64 -9.97
C GLN A 63 -12.21 -21.66 -9.16
N ASN A 64 -11.79 -21.92 -7.92
CA ASN A 64 -12.43 -22.87 -7.01
C ASN A 64 -13.53 -22.23 -6.14
N ALA A 65 -13.77 -20.92 -6.26
CA ALA A 65 -14.80 -20.22 -5.49
C ALA A 65 -16.21 -20.78 -5.82
N THR A 66 -17.05 -20.89 -4.78
CA THR A 66 -18.39 -21.47 -4.88
C THR A 66 -19.49 -20.52 -4.41
N GLN A 67 -19.17 -19.50 -3.59
CA GLN A 67 -20.17 -18.62 -2.99
C GLN A 67 -19.95 -17.17 -3.44
N TYR A 68 -18.82 -16.56 -3.07
CA TYR A 68 -18.53 -15.19 -3.43
C TYR A 68 -17.03 -14.88 -3.52
N VAL A 69 -16.72 -13.85 -4.30
CA VAL A 69 -15.35 -13.30 -4.41
C VAL A 69 -15.43 -11.78 -4.32
N HIS A 70 -14.80 -11.23 -3.30
CA HIS A 70 -14.64 -9.78 -3.11
C HIS A 70 -13.22 -9.38 -3.42
N ILE A 71 -13.03 -8.47 -4.35
CA ILE A 71 -11.70 -8.07 -4.83
C ILE A 71 -11.58 -6.56 -4.86
N GLN A 72 -10.47 -6.07 -4.33
CA GLN A 72 -10.12 -4.67 -4.35
C GLN A 72 -8.65 -4.49 -4.71
N PHE A 73 -8.38 -3.66 -5.73
CA PHE A 73 -7.02 -3.29 -6.11
C PHE A 73 -6.91 -1.79 -6.38
N TYR A 74 -5.72 -1.25 -6.12
CA TYR A 74 -5.38 0.10 -6.54
C TYR A 74 -5.20 0.17 -8.05
N ILE A 75 -4.43 -0.77 -8.64
CA ILE A 75 -4.16 -0.85 -10.07
C ILE A 75 -4.60 -2.21 -10.63
N VAL A 76 -5.41 -2.16 -11.68
CA VAL A 76 -5.64 -3.27 -12.61
C VAL A 76 -5.30 -2.75 -14.01
N LYS A 77 -4.23 -3.30 -14.61
CA LYS A 77 -3.76 -2.87 -15.93
C LYS A 77 -4.57 -3.48 -17.07
N ASN A 78 -4.33 -3.02 -18.28
CA ASN A 78 -4.91 -3.62 -19.49
C ASN A 78 -3.85 -4.44 -20.23
N ASP A 79 -3.43 -5.56 -19.63
CA ASP A 79 -2.41 -6.47 -20.14
C ASP A 79 -2.84 -7.95 -20.03
N ASP A 80 -1.96 -8.88 -20.41
CA ASP A 80 -2.31 -10.28 -20.54
C ASP A 80 -2.72 -10.94 -19.24
N ILE A 81 -2.00 -10.67 -18.14
CA ILE A 81 -2.35 -11.23 -16.83
C ILE A 81 -3.68 -10.67 -16.32
N SER A 82 -3.89 -9.37 -16.53
CA SER A 82 -5.14 -8.70 -16.17
C SER A 82 -6.31 -9.27 -16.97
N LYS A 83 -6.15 -9.49 -18.28
CA LYS A 83 -7.18 -10.14 -19.12
C LYS A 83 -7.49 -11.56 -18.64
N LYS A 84 -6.46 -12.34 -18.28
CA LYS A 84 -6.65 -13.70 -17.70
C LYS A 84 -7.43 -13.62 -16.39
N PHE A 85 -7.02 -12.72 -15.47
CA PHE A 85 -7.72 -12.49 -14.22
C PHE A 85 -9.19 -12.12 -14.44
N LEU A 86 -9.48 -11.12 -15.28
CA LEU A 86 -10.84 -10.67 -15.58
C LEU A 86 -11.68 -11.77 -16.27
N SER A 87 -11.06 -12.59 -17.11
CA SER A 87 -11.77 -13.72 -17.76
C SER A 87 -12.25 -14.76 -16.76
N ILE A 88 -11.44 -15.04 -15.72
CA ILE A 88 -11.80 -15.96 -14.64
C ILE A 88 -12.96 -15.37 -13.81
N LEU A 89 -12.92 -14.08 -13.48
CA LEU A 89 -14.04 -13.42 -12.78
C LEU A 89 -15.33 -13.49 -13.58
N LYS A 90 -15.28 -13.17 -14.89
CA LYS A 90 -16.43 -13.27 -15.81
C LYS A 90 -16.98 -14.71 -15.86
N LYS A 91 -16.10 -15.71 -15.92
CA LYS A 91 -16.50 -17.13 -15.92
C LYS A 91 -17.21 -17.50 -14.60
N LYS A 92 -16.63 -17.17 -13.46
CA LYS A 92 -17.19 -17.50 -12.13
C LYS A 92 -18.53 -16.80 -11.88
N ALA A 93 -18.69 -15.54 -12.31
CA ALA A 93 -19.96 -14.84 -12.22
C ALA A 93 -21.06 -15.53 -13.05
N LYS A 94 -20.75 -16.02 -14.26
CA LYS A 94 -21.69 -16.84 -15.09
C LYS A 94 -22.02 -18.18 -14.44
N GLU A 95 -21.16 -18.74 -13.62
CA GLU A 95 -21.39 -19.95 -12.81
C GLU A 95 -22.25 -19.68 -11.56
N GLY A 96 -22.63 -18.41 -11.30
CA GLY A 96 -23.51 -18.03 -10.18
C GLY A 96 -22.76 -17.57 -8.93
N VAL A 97 -21.44 -17.43 -8.97
CA VAL A 97 -20.66 -16.88 -7.86
C VAL A 97 -20.87 -15.37 -7.77
N ASP A 98 -21.16 -14.81 -6.58
CA ASP A 98 -21.32 -13.36 -6.36
C ASP A 98 -19.95 -12.65 -6.40
N ILE A 99 -19.63 -12.02 -7.52
CA ILE A 99 -18.35 -11.35 -7.74
C ILE A 99 -18.50 -9.84 -7.57
N LYS A 100 -17.69 -9.24 -6.68
CA LYS A 100 -17.58 -7.79 -6.54
C LYS A 100 -16.14 -7.36 -6.79
N LEU A 101 -15.96 -6.46 -7.76
CA LEU A 101 -14.66 -5.87 -8.13
C LEU A 101 -14.67 -4.37 -7.86
N LEU A 102 -13.83 -3.94 -6.96
CA LEU A 102 -13.59 -2.55 -6.60
C LEU A 102 -12.17 -2.15 -7.01
N ILE A 103 -12.02 -1.14 -7.86
CA ILE A 103 -10.70 -0.62 -8.24
C ILE A 103 -10.63 0.89 -8.00
N ASP A 104 -9.43 1.40 -7.70
CA ASP A 104 -9.28 2.86 -7.49
C ASP A 104 -9.46 3.62 -8.80
N TRP A 105 -10.17 4.74 -8.76
CA TRP A 105 -10.51 5.52 -9.95
C TRP A 105 -9.30 6.14 -10.65
N ILE A 106 -8.30 6.64 -9.90
CA ILE A 106 -7.06 7.19 -10.47
C ILE A 106 -6.05 6.08 -10.76
N GLY A 107 -5.83 5.18 -9.80
CA GLY A 107 -4.87 4.09 -9.97
C GLY A 107 -5.16 3.22 -11.20
N SER A 108 -6.44 3.04 -11.51
CA SER A 108 -6.90 2.29 -12.68
C SER A 108 -7.54 3.17 -13.78
N LYS A 109 -7.08 4.42 -13.94
CA LYS A 109 -7.65 5.37 -14.92
C LYS A 109 -7.61 4.88 -16.37
N ALA A 110 -6.66 4.01 -16.69
CA ALA A 110 -6.51 3.41 -18.02
C ALA A 110 -7.34 2.12 -18.21
N PHE A 111 -8.17 1.75 -17.21
CA PHE A 111 -9.00 0.56 -17.29
C PHE A 111 -10.10 0.75 -18.35
N PRO A 112 -10.21 -0.14 -19.37
CA PRO A 112 -11.08 0.11 -20.52
C PRO A 112 -12.57 0.08 -20.15
N GLN A 113 -13.35 1.01 -20.66
CA GLN A 113 -14.81 1.03 -20.49
C GLN A 113 -15.47 -0.24 -21.06
N SER A 114 -14.94 -0.76 -22.17
CA SER A 114 -15.42 -2.01 -22.78
C SER A 114 -15.27 -3.23 -21.86
N GLU A 115 -14.20 -3.29 -21.05
CA GLU A 115 -14.01 -4.35 -20.06
C GLU A 115 -15.02 -4.22 -18.91
N ILE A 116 -15.35 -3.00 -18.48
CA ILE A 116 -16.38 -2.76 -17.46
C ILE A 116 -17.73 -3.28 -17.95
N GLU A 117 -18.08 -3.01 -19.19
CA GLU A 117 -19.32 -3.48 -19.80
C GLU A 117 -19.36 -5.02 -19.90
N GLN A 118 -18.26 -5.64 -20.32
CA GLN A 118 -18.16 -7.10 -20.38
C GLN A 118 -18.27 -7.76 -18.98
N LEU A 119 -17.63 -7.15 -17.95
CA LEU A 119 -17.74 -7.62 -16.57
C LEU A 119 -19.19 -7.57 -16.09
N LYS A 120 -19.86 -6.43 -16.26
CA LYS A 120 -21.27 -6.24 -15.88
C LYS A 120 -22.20 -7.21 -16.62
N ASN A 121 -22.02 -7.38 -17.93
CA ASN A 121 -22.79 -8.32 -18.75
C ASN A 121 -22.58 -9.79 -18.33
N ALA A 122 -21.44 -10.11 -17.73
CA ALA A 122 -21.15 -11.42 -17.17
C ALA A 122 -21.70 -11.62 -15.75
N GLY A 123 -22.27 -10.58 -15.11
CA GLY A 123 -22.81 -10.62 -13.76
C GLY A 123 -21.85 -10.15 -12.66
N VAL A 124 -20.65 -9.65 -13.03
CA VAL A 124 -19.72 -9.07 -12.05
C VAL A 124 -20.22 -7.69 -11.61
N LYS A 125 -20.39 -7.49 -10.31
CA LYS A 125 -20.65 -6.17 -9.73
C LYS A 125 -19.35 -5.39 -9.70
N PHE A 126 -19.34 -4.20 -10.32
CA PHE A 126 -18.16 -3.37 -10.51
C PHE A 126 -18.38 -1.96 -9.98
N SER A 127 -17.40 -1.42 -9.24
CA SER A 127 -17.39 -0.02 -8.83
C SER A 127 -15.98 0.56 -8.86
N PHE A 128 -15.89 1.89 -9.07
CA PHE A 128 -14.67 2.65 -8.82
C PHE A 128 -14.68 3.24 -7.42
N GLY A 129 -13.60 2.99 -6.67
CA GLY A 129 -13.35 3.63 -5.39
C GLY A 129 -12.75 5.03 -5.55
N HIS A 130 -12.98 5.90 -4.57
CA HIS A 130 -12.36 7.22 -4.42
C HIS A 130 -12.48 8.12 -5.66
N ARG A 131 -13.68 8.17 -6.26
CA ARG A 131 -14.00 9.21 -7.24
C ARG A 131 -13.97 10.59 -6.56
N PRO A 132 -13.36 11.61 -7.19
CA PRO A 132 -13.38 12.98 -6.66
C PRO A 132 -14.80 13.47 -6.44
N LYS A 133 -15.04 14.20 -5.33
CA LYS A 133 -16.39 14.66 -4.91
C LYS A 133 -16.34 16.12 -4.44
N LEU A 134 -17.39 16.86 -4.78
CA LEU A 134 -17.66 18.18 -4.17
C LEU A 134 -18.14 18.00 -2.72
N PRO A 135 -17.94 18.99 -1.86
CA PRO A 135 -17.35 20.32 -2.14
C PRO A 135 -15.82 20.34 -2.14
N PHE A 136 -15.13 19.30 -1.67
CA PHE A 136 -13.67 19.24 -1.53
C PHE A 136 -13.02 18.45 -2.66
N LEU A 137 -13.08 19.01 -3.87
CA LEU A 137 -12.68 18.32 -5.09
C LEU A 137 -11.18 17.98 -5.09
N PHE A 138 -10.32 18.93 -4.74
CA PHE A 138 -8.88 18.73 -4.73
C PHE A 138 -8.45 17.75 -3.64
N PHE A 139 -9.00 17.90 -2.42
CA PHE A 139 -8.72 16.97 -1.33
C PHE A 139 -9.14 15.54 -1.69
N THR A 140 -10.36 15.33 -2.18
CA THR A 140 -10.86 13.99 -2.53
C THR A 140 -10.14 13.41 -3.77
N LEU A 141 -9.59 14.25 -4.64
CA LEU A 141 -8.70 13.83 -5.72
C LEU A 141 -7.38 13.24 -5.17
N GLN A 142 -6.88 13.74 -4.03
CA GLN A 142 -5.66 13.22 -3.41
C GLN A 142 -5.89 11.93 -2.63
N GLN A 143 -7.10 11.69 -2.11
CA GLN A 143 -7.41 10.45 -1.40
C GLN A 143 -7.49 9.26 -2.34
N ARG A 144 -6.73 8.19 -2.06
CA ARG A 144 -6.74 6.96 -2.86
C ARG A 144 -7.10 5.76 -2.02
N ASN A 145 -7.78 4.80 -2.60
CA ASN A 145 -7.87 3.47 -2.00
C ASN A 145 -6.68 2.65 -2.46
N HIS A 146 -5.68 2.57 -1.60
CA HIS A 146 -4.42 1.89 -1.90
C HIS A 146 -4.39 0.45 -1.38
N ARG A 147 -5.49 -0.04 -0.81
CA ARG A 147 -5.64 -1.42 -0.36
C ARG A 147 -5.62 -2.39 -1.55
N LYS A 148 -4.98 -3.55 -1.36
CA LYS A 148 -4.97 -4.67 -2.29
C LYS A 148 -5.39 -5.87 -1.49
N ILE A 149 -6.68 -6.21 -1.59
CA ILE A 149 -7.29 -7.31 -0.85
C ILE A 149 -8.14 -8.17 -1.77
N SER A 150 -8.15 -9.46 -1.49
CA SER A 150 -9.03 -10.41 -2.18
C SER A 150 -9.58 -11.39 -1.15
N ILE A 151 -10.88 -11.61 -1.13
CA ILE A 151 -11.56 -12.53 -0.22
C ILE A 151 -12.32 -13.54 -1.05
N ILE A 152 -12.13 -14.83 -0.77
CA ILE A 152 -12.75 -15.94 -1.48
C ILE A 152 -13.55 -16.79 -0.48
N ASP A 153 -14.86 -16.87 -0.70
CA ASP A 153 -15.83 -17.67 0.07
C ASP A 153 -15.76 -17.46 1.59
N GLY A 154 -15.23 -16.31 2.06
CA GLY A 154 -14.99 -16.04 3.47
C GLY A 154 -13.95 -16.96 4.14
N GLN A 155 -13.26 -17.80 3.36
CA GLN A 155 -12.32 -18.79 3.87
C GLN A 155 -10.86 -18.38 3.69
N VAL A 156 -10.56 -17.64 2.62
CA VAL A 156 -9.21 -17.22 2.26
C VAL A 156 -9.23 -15.74 1.98
N ALA A 157 -8.25 -15.03 2.51
CA ALA A 157 -7.99 -13.63 2.17
C ALA A 157 -6.54 -13.44 1.75
N TYR A 158 -6.31 -12.44 0.90
CA TYR A 158 -5.00 -11.96 0.49
C TYR A 158 -4.91 -10.47 0.79
N LEU A 159 -3.76 -10.02 1.28
CA LEU A 159 -3.45 -8.61 1.44
C LEU A 159 -1.94 -8.35 1.28
N GLY A 160 -1.56 -7.18 0.74
CA GLY A 160 -0.15 -6.77 0.61
C GLY A 160 0.09 -5.83 -0.57
N GLY A 161 1.35 -5.79 -1.06
CA GLY A 161 1.79 -4.75 -1.98
C GLY A 161 1.48 -4.98 -3.46
N PHE A 162 1.30 -6.22 -3.91
CA PHE A 162 1.10 -6.53 -5.33
C PHE A 162 -0.25 -6.07 -5.89
N ASN A 163 -0.23 -5.45 -7.08
CA ASN A 163 -1.40 -5.17 -7.91
C ASN A 163 -1.56 -6.20 -9.02
N VAL A 164 -2.47 -5.94 -9.99
CA VAL A 164 -2.71 -6.82 -11.15
C VAL A 164 -2.16 -6.18 -12.41
N GLY A 165 -1.10 -6.79 -12.96
CA GLY A 165 -0.41 -6.33 -14.17
C GLY A 165 0.85 -7.15 -14.46
N ASN A 166 1.33 -7.08 -15.69
CA ASN A 166 2.50 -7.84 -16.17
C ASN A 166 3.78 -7.50 -15.39
N GLU A 167 3.94 -6.25 -14.97
CA GLU A 167 5.10 -5.82 -14.16
C GLU A 167 5.20 -6.57 -12.84
N TYR A 168 4.06 -6.82 -12.18
CA TYR A 168 4.03 -7.51 -10.89
C TYR A 168 4.34 -9.01 -10.97
N ILE A 169 4.33 -9.59 -12.17
CA ILE A 169 4.65 -11.01 -12.41
C ILE A 169 5.94 -11.19 -13.22
N ASN A 170 6.82 -10.20 -13.17
CA ASN A 170 8.14 -10.21 -13.83
C ASN A 170 8.08 -10.31 -15.37
N LYS A 171 7.06 -9.67 -15.99
CA LYS A 171 6.92 -9.58 -17.45
C LYS A 171 7.11 -8.18 -18.02
N ASP A 172 7.62 -7.26 -17.23
CA ASP A 172 8.03 -5.92 -17.67
C ASP A 172 9.56 -5.87 -17.77
N GLU A 173 10.12 -5.39 -18.88
CA GLU A 173 11.56 -5.39 -19.12
C GLU A 173 12.33 -4.39 -18.24
N LYS A 174 11.67 -3.35 -17.75
CA LYS A 174 12.32 -2.26 -17.01
C LYS A 174 12.28 -2.45 -15.50
N LEU A 175 11.18 -3.01 -15.00
CA LEU A 175 10.92 -3.11 -13.56
C LEU A 175 11.09 -4.53 -13.01
N SER A 176 11.37 -5.51 -13.90
CA SER A 176 11.57 -6.90 -13.46
C SER A 176 13.01 -7.17 -13.02
N PRO A 177 13.22 -8.04 -12.04
CA PRO A 177 12.19 -8.64 -11.17
C PRO A 177 11.50 -7.61 -10.26
N TRP A 178 10.18 -7.75 -10.07
CA TRP A 178 9.41 -6.98 -9.11
C TRP A 178 9.44 -7.64 -7.74
N ARG A 179 9.98 -6.96 -6.75
CA ARG A 179 10.10 -7.45 -5.38
C ARG A 179 9.10 -6.75 -4.46
N ASP A 180 8.14 -7.52 -3.90
CA ASP A 180 7.11 -7.01 -2.99
C ASP A 180 6.72 -8.10 -1.98
N TYR A 181 5.90 -7.76 -0.99
CA TYR A 181 5.45 -8.64 0.09
C TYR A 181 3.93 -8.70 0.13
N HIS A 182 3.38 -9.93 0.25
CA HIS A 182 1.95 -10.17 0.29
C HIS A 182 1.66 -11.40 1.14
N VAL A 183 0.59 -11.35 1.91
CA VAL A 183 0.19 -12.49 2.74
C VAL A 183 -1.14 -13.07 2.29
N LYS A 184 -1.24 -14.40 2.37
CA LYS A 184 -2.47 -15.17 2.29
C LYS A 184 -2.85 -15.60 3.68
N LEU A 185 -4.09 -15.35 4.07
CA LEU A 185 -4.61 -15.65 5.39
C LEU A 185 -5.78 -16.62 5.29
N LYS A 186 -5.87 -17.54 6.27
CA LYS A 186 -7.06 -18.32 6.57
C LYS A 186 -7.34 -18.24 8.06
N GLY A 187 -8.60 -18.22 8.44
CA GLY A 187 -9.00 -18.11 9.83
C GLY A 187 -9.95 -16.94 10.08
N ALA A 188 -10.15 -16.60 11.35
CA ALA A 188 -11.16 -15.62 11.74
C ALA A 188 -10.91 -14.19 11.23
N SER A 189 -9.65 -13.82 10.94
CA SER A 189 -9.27 -12.52 10.38
C SER A 189 -9.73 -12.29 8.94
N VAL A 190 -10.09 -13.37 8.21
CA VAL A 190 -10.70 -13.23 6.88
C VAL A 190 -11.97 -12.37 6.95
N ASN A 191 -12.75 -12.52 8.03
CA ASN A 191 -13.94 -11.69 8.25
C ASN A 191 -13.60 -10.21 8.52
N ASP A 192 -12.46 -9.93 9.17
CA ASP A 192 -12.02 -8.54 9.40
C ASP A 192 -11.68 -7.86 8.07
N ILE A 193 -10.93 -8.57 7.22
CA ILE A 193 -10.57 -8.09 5.88
C ILE A 193 -11.82 -7.90 5.01
N ASP A 194 -12.80 -8.80 5.13
CA ASP A 194 -14.06 -8.68 4.42
C ASP A 194 -14.93 -7.52 4.94
N GLN A 195 -14.89 -7.21 6.23
CA GLN A 195 -15.53 -6.02 6.77
C GLN A 195 -14.93 -4.72 6.21
N ILE A 196 -13.60 -4.68 6.02
CA ILE A 196 -12.90 -3.56 5.36
C ILE A 196 -13.42 -3.42 3.93
N PHE A 197 -13.42 -4.52 3.15
CA PHE A 197 -13.93 -4.51 1.78
C PHE A 197 -15.39 -4.01 1.72
N ARG A 198 -16.27 -4.52 2.57
CA ARG A 198 -17.70 -4.13 2.59
C ARG A 198 -17.90 -2.64 2.88
N SER A 199 -17.11 -2.09 3.79
CA SER A 199 -17.14 -0.66 4.08
C SER A 199 -16.72 0.16 2.86
N ASP A 200 -15.64 -0.24 2.19
CA ASP A 200 -15.14 0.42 0.98
C ASP A 200 -16.13 0.28 -0.19
N TRP A 201 -16.73 -0.90 -0.35
CA TRP A 201 -17.77 -1.16 -1.34
C TRP A 201 -19.00 -0.26 -1.14
N LYS A 202 -19.50 -0.19 0.09
CA LYS A 202 -20.63 0.68 0.44
C LYS A 202 -20.34 2.15 0.11
N ARG A 203 -19.14 2.64 0.43
CA ARG A 203 -18.71 4.01 0.11
C ARG A 203 -18.62 4.27 -1.40
N ALA A 204 -18.20 3.28 -2.16
CA ALA A 204 -17.97 3.40 -3.60
C ALA A 204 -19.24 3.23 -4.44
N SER A 205 -20.09 2.25 -4.11
CA SER A 205 -21.28 1.88 -4.86
C SER A 205 -22.59 2.43 -4.28
N GLY A 206 -22.61 2.76 -2.97
CA GLY A 206 -23.84 3.04 -2.22
C GLY A 206 -24.59 1.78 -1.78
N GLU A 207 -24.15 0.59 -2.20
CA GLU A 207 -24.81 -0.68 -1.92
C GLU A 207 -24.24 -1.32 -0.65
N GLU A 208 -25.11 -1.75 0.25
CA GLU A 208 -24.72 -2.51 1.43
C GLU A 208 -24.73 -4.01 1.13
N ILE A 209 -23.64 -4.70 1.43
CA ILE A 209 -23.56 -6.15 1.26
C ILE A 209 -24.23 -6.79 2.47
N GLN A 210 -25.37 -7.43 2.24
CA GLN A 210 -26.04 -8.26 3.24
C GLN A 210 -25.57 -9.70 3.08
N TYR A 211 -25.13 -10.33 4.18
CA TYR A 211 -24.77 -11.73 4.13
C TYR A 211 -25.98 -12.65 4.05
N SER A 212 -25.96 -13.51 3.05
CA SER A 212 -26.76 -14.72 3.02
C SER A 212 -25.95 -15.98 3.33
N TYR A 213 -24.66 -15.84 3.65
CA TYR A 213 -23.74 -16.95 3.82
C TYR A 213 -23.34 -17.14 5.28
N SER A 214 -23.24 -18.40 5.72
CA SER A 214 -22.71 -18.72 7.06
C SER A 214 -21.23 -18.37 7.12
N VAL A 215 -20.82 -17.71 8.21
CA VAL A 215 -19.38 -17.52 8.50
C VAL A 215 -18.77 -18.91 8.72
N PRO A 216 -17.75 -19.31 7.97
CA PRO A 216 -17.15 -20.63 8.13
C PRO A 216 -16.58 -20.80 9.56
N THR A 217 -16.76 -21.98 10.13
CA THR A 217 -16.04 -22.36 11.34
C THR A 217 -14.60 -22.68 10.96
N PHE A 218 -13.67 -21.86 11.42
CA PHE A 218 -12.26 -22.04 11.11
C PHE A 218 -11.63 -23.10 12.03
N LYS A 219 -10.85 -24.03 11.44
CA LYS A 219 -9.86 -24.80 12.20
C LYS A 219 -8.79 -23.80 12.69
N HIS A 220 -8.36 -23.96 13.94
CA HIS A 220 -7.38 -23.06 14.55
C HIS A 220 -6.04 -23.13 13.82
N GLY A 221 -5.60 -22.03 13.19
CA GLY A 221 -4.21 -21.78 12.83
C GLY A 221 -3.43 -21.34 14.07
N GLN A 222 -2.09 -21.37 14.00
CA GLN A 222 -1.23 -21.04 15.15
C GLN A 222 -0.63 -19.64 15.08
N ALA A 223 -0.63 -19.01 13.89
CA ALA A 223 -0.02 -17.70 13.70
C ALA A 223 -0.87 -16.58 14.31
N LEU A 224 -0.39 -16.01 15.42
CA LEU A 224 -1.00 -14.81 16.02
C LEU A 224 -0.73 -13.60 15.13
N HIS A 225 -1.79 -12.84 14.80
CA HIS A 225 -1.70 -11.65 13.98
C HIS A 225 -2.85 -10.68 14.22
N HIS A 226 -2.69 -9.44 13.72
CA HIS A 226 -3.63 -8.35 13.88
C HIS A 226 -3.80 -7.58 12.58
N ILE A 227 -5.03 -7.43 12.10
CA ILE A 227 -5.34 -6.63 10.91
C ILE A 227 -5.56 -5.17 11.30
N ILE A 228 -4.78 -4.27 10.69
CA ILE A 228 -4.79 -2.84 10.99
C ILE A 228 -5.14 -2.06 9.73
N PRO A 229 -6.41 -1.71 9.54
CA PRO A 229 -6.80 -0.76 8.49
C PRO A 229 -6.42 0.66 8.89
N SER A 230 -6.10 1.49 7.90
CA SER A 230 -5.97 2.94 8.09
C SER A 230 -6.73 3.69 7.00
N GLU A 231 -7.27 4.83 7.38
CA GLU A 231 -7.94 5.77 6.49
C GLU A 231 -7.24 7.14 6.51
N GLY A 232 -5.90 7.13 6.68
CA GLY A 232 -5.07 8.34 6.73
C GLY A 232 -5.17 9.12 8.05
N ILE A 233 -5.43 8.44 9.18
CA ILE A 233 -5.60 9.09 10.48
C ILE A 233 -4.60 8.56 11.51
N THR A 234 -4.53 7.25 11.76
CA THR A 234 -3.85 6.65 12.91
C THR A 234 -2.50 6.01 12.58
N LEU A 235 -2.16 5.86 11.29
CA LEU A 235 -0.99 5.09 10.86
C LEU A 235 0.34 5.71 11.35
N GLU A 236 0.46 7.04 11.37
CA GLU A 236 1.65 7.72 11.89
C GLU A 236 1.92 7.34 13.35
N GLU A 237 0.88 7.41 14.19
CA GLU A 237 1.00 7.08 15.61
C GLU A 237 1.27 5.59 15.83
N ALA A 238 0.66 4.73 15.02
CA ALA A 238 0.92 3.29 15.05
C ALA A 238 2.40 2.97 14.75
N TYR A 239 2.98 3.60 13.73
CA TYR A 239 4.38 3.42 13.39
C TYR A 239 5.33 3.99 14.46
N ILE A 240 5.05 5.19 15.00
CA ILE A 240 5.83 5.76 16.10
C ILE A 240 5.82 4.82 17.31
N ASN A 241 4.65 4.27 17.67
CA ASN A 241 4.53 3.33 18.78
C ASN A 241 5.32 2.03 18.56
N LEU A 242 5.39 1.52 17.32
CA LEU A 242 6.22 0.36 16.98
C LEU A 242 7.71 0.70 17.10
N ILE A 243 8.17 1.79 16.52
CA ILE A 243 9.57 2.23 16.52
C ILE A 243 10.05 2.48 17.96
N ASN A 244 9.22 3.12 18.79
CA ASN A 244 9.56 3.42 20.18
C ASN A 244 9.72 2.18 21.07
N LYS A 245 9.08 1.05 20.70
CA LYS A 245 9.20 -0.23 21.42
C LYS A 245 10.45 -1.02 21.04
N ALA A 246 11.11 -0.68 19.95
CA ALA A 246 12.31 -1.38 19.50
C ALA A 246 13.43 -1.27 20.53
N ALA A 247 14.09 -2.40 20.82
CA ALA A 247 15.18 -2.52 21.79
C ALA A 247 16.51 -2.99 21.16
N ASP A 248 16.47 -3.71 20.04
CA ASP A 248 17.62 -4.32 19.39
C ASP A 248 17.76 -3.83 17.94
N LYS A 249 16.80 -4.14 17.08
CA LYS A 249 16.90 -3.87 15.65
C LYS A 249 15.57 -3.61 14.95
N ILE A 250 15.64 -2.77 13.91
CA ILE A 250 14.53 -2.47 13.01
C ILE A 250 14.97 -2.67 11.57
N TYR A 251 14.21 -3.46 10.80
CA TYR A 251 14.29 -3.52 9.34
C TYR A 251 13.07 -2.87 8.74
N ILE A 252 13.27 -1.98 7.78
CA ILE A 252 12.20 -1.30 7.04
C ILE A 252 12.43 -1.51 5.55
N GLY A 253 11.44 -2.04 4.85
CA GLY A 253 11.38 -2.02 3.40
C GLY A 253 10.29 -1.08 2.93
N THR A 254 10.63 -0.14 2.04
CA THR A 254 9.64 0.77 1.46
C THR A 254 10.11 1.30 0.10
N PRO A 255 9.20 1.40 -0.90
CA PRO A 255 9.56 2.05 -2.15
C PRO A 255 9.73 3.57 -2.00
N TYR A 256 9.04 4.18 -1.03
CA TYR A 256 9.02 5.63 -0.81
C TYR A 256 9.29 5.94 0.65
N PHE A 257 10.39 6.67 0.91
CA PHE A 257 10.78 7.05 2.27
C PHE A 257 10.72 8.58 2.42
N ILE A 258 9.51 9.08 2.69
CA ILE A 258 9.22 10.52 2.87
C ILE A 258 8.43 10.69 4.19
N PRO A 259 9.05 10.33 5.32
CA PRO A 259 8.38 10.36 6.63
C PRO A 259 8.07 11.78 7.08
N THR A 260 7.26 11.90 8.11
CA THR A 260 7.03 13.15 8.82
C THR A 260 8.20 13.47 9.74
N LYS A 261 8.22 14.73 10.25
CA LYS A 261 9.19 15.10 11.28
C LYS A 261 9.06 14.20 12.51
N LYS A 262 7.85 13.90 12.97
CA LYS A 262 7.62 13.04 14.16
C LYS A 262 8.17 11.62 13.97
N LEU A 263 7.97 11.03 12.80
CA LEU A 263 8.55 9.72 12.48
C LEU A 263 10.07 9.79 12.38
N MET A 264 10.63 10.85 11.80
CA MET A 264 12.08 11.05 11.78
C MET A 264 12.65 11.19 13.19
N ASP A 265 12.01 12.00 14.05
CA ASP A 265 12.41 12.14 15.44
C ASP A 265 12.43 10.76 16.14
N ALA A 266 11.38 9.93 15.95
CA ALA A 266 11.33 8.57 16.51
C ALA A 266 12.46 7.66 15.99
N PHE A 267 12.84 7.76 14.70
CA PHE A 267 13.96 7.01 14.15
C PHE A 267 15.31 7.47 14.74
N ILE A 268 15.51 8.78 14.88
CA ILE A 268 16.74 9.31 15.48
C ILE A 268 16.83 8.90 16.95
N ASP A 269 15.74 9.03 17.72
CA ASP A 269 15.68 8.60 19.12
C ASP A 269 15.99 7.09 19.27
N CYS A 270 15.54 6.24 18.35
CA CYS A 270 15.86 4.81 18.40
C CYS A 270 17.35 4.54 18.09
N LEU A 271 17.96 5.25 17.13
CA LEU A 271 19.39 5.17 16.85
C LEU A 271 20.24 5.67 18.02
N GLU A 272 19.84 6.74 18.70
CA GLU A 272 20.49 7.23 19.92
C GLU A 272 20.42 6.24 21.10
N ARG A 273 19.40 5.38 21.12
CA ARG A 273 19.29 4.25 22.05
C ARG A 273 20.14 3.02 21.65
N ASN A 274 20.96 3.13 20.59
CA ASN A 274 21.74 2.06 19.98
C ASN A 274 20.89 0.93 19.36
N VAL A 275 19.67 1.20 18.94
CA VAL A 275 18.87 0.25 18.13
C VAL A 275 19.42 0.27 16.70
N GLU A 276 19.70 -0.91 16.14
CA GLU A 276 20.16 -1.03 14.75
C GLU A 276 19.00 -0.75 13.80
N LEU A 277 19.11 0.25 12.93
CA LEU A 277 18.13 0.58 11.90
C LEU A 277 18.69 0.27 10.52
N SER A 278 18.00 -0.59 9.77
CA SER A 278 18.29 -0.96 8.38
C SER A 278 17.11 -0.65 7.47
N LEU A 279 17.31 0.27 6.53
CA LEU A 279 16.30 0.71 5.57
C LEU A 279 16.63 0.20 4.17
N ILE A 280 15.69 -0.48 3.51
CA ILE A 280 15.80 -0.95 2.15
C ILE A 280 14.88 -0.15 1.24
N ILE A 281 15.45 0.44 0.19
CA ILE A 281 14.76 1.28 -0.80
C ILE A 281 15.12 0.80 -2.22
N PRO A 282 14.32 1.14 -3.26
CA PRO A 282 14.69 0.85 -4.63
C PRO A 282 15.88 1.69 -5.11
N ALA A 283 16.74 1.11 -5.95
CA ALA A 283 17.77 1.85 -6.67
C ALA A 283 17.19 2.63 -7.85
N LEU A 284 16.15 2.09 -8.50
CA LEU A 284 15.47 2.69 -9.64
C LEU A 284 14.17 3.36 -9.18
N PRO A 285 13.91 4.63 -9.54
CA PRO A 285 12.64 5.27 -9.27
C PRO A 285 11.57 4.81 -10.28
N ASP A 286 10.34 4.62 -9.84
CA ASP A 286 9.16 4.42 -10.68
C ASP A 286 8.37 5.72 -10.92
N HIS A 287 8.57 6.71 -10.07
CA HIS A 287 7.94 8.02 -10.15
C HIS A 287 8.94 9.17 -10.09
N ILE A 288 8.61 10.26 -10.78
CA ILE A 288 9.42 11.48 -10.80
C ILE A 288 9.43 12.12 -9.40
N LEU A 289 10.58 12.62 -8.95
CA LEU A 289 10.83 13.33 -7.70
C LEU A 289 10.75 12.51 -6.40
N ILE A 290 10.28 11.27 -6.42
CA ILE A 290 10.16 10.43 -5.20
C ILE A 290 11.53 10.16 -4.59
N GLN A 291 12.51 9.81 -5.42
CA GLN A 291 13.86 9.51 -4.96
C GLN A 291 14.53 10.78 -4.40
N GLU A 292 14.39 11.90 -5.11
CA GLU A 292 14.94 13.19 -4.67
C GLU A 292 14.27 13.69 -3.37
N ALA A 293 12.97 13.44 -3.19
CA ALA A 293 12.26 13.79 -1.95
C ALA A 293 12.78 13.01 -0.73
N SER A 294 13.28 11.79 -0.93
CA SER A 294 13.79 10.95 0.16
C SER A 294 15.21 11.35 0.64
N TYR A 295 16.02 12.01 -0.20
CA TYR A 295 17.45 12.23 0.10
C TYR A 295 17.73 12.98 1.40
N THR A 296 16.91 13.99 1.74
CA THR A 296 17.06 14.71 2.99
C THR A 296 16.87 13.80 4.22
N PHE A 297 15.92 12.88 4.16
CA PHE A 297 15.63 11.94 5.24
C PHE A 297 16.71 10.85 5.33
N LEU A 298 17.15 10.31 4.18
CA LEU A 298 18.21 9.31 4.11
C LEU A 298 19.53 9.84 4.68
N ARG A 299 19.88 11.11 4.41
CA ARG A 299 21.07 11.76 5.02
C ARG A 299 20.96 11.83 6.54
N GLN A 300 19.78 12.10 7.09
CA GLN A 300 19.57 12.14 8.54
C GLN A 300 19.75 10.74 9.16
N ILE A 301 19.16 9.70 8.58
CA ILE A 301 19.34 8.32 9.03
C ILE A 301 20.81 7.91 9.00
N LEU A 302 21.51 8.14 7.87
CA LEU A 302 22.93 7.80 7.72
C LEU A 302 23.82 8.59 8.69
N ALA A 303 23.55 9.89 8.91
CA ALA A 303 24.29 10.72 9.84
C ALA A 303 24.12 10.30 11.31
N ALA A 304 22.96 9.73 11.66
CA ALA A 304 22.67 9.18 12.98
C ALA A 304 23.18 7.73 13.18
N GLY A 305 23.83 7.13 12.17
CA GLY A 305 24.40 5.78 12.26
C GLY A 305 23.51 4.65 11.78
N GLY A 306 22.35 4.97 11.18
CA GLY A 306 21.51 3.97 10.54
C GLY A 306 22.07 3.48 9.19
N ASN A 307 21.63 2.30 8.75
CA ASN A 307 22.03 1.69 7.50
C ASN A 307 20.97 1.92 6.41
N VAL A 308 21.40 2.28 5.21
CA VAL A 308 20.54 2.41 4.04
C VAL A 308 21.05 1.53 2.91
N TYR A 309 20.15 0.70 2.36
CA TYR A 309 20.43 -0.26 1.30
C TYR A 309 19.58 0.05 0.07
N GLN A 310 20.23 0.17 -1.10
CA GLN A 310 19.56 0.34 -2.39
C GLN A 310 19.50 -1.01 -3.10
N PHE A 311 18.32 -1.58 -3.22
CA PHE A 311 18.08 -2.85 -3.88
C PHE A 311 18.41 -2.77 -5.38
N GLN A 312 19.29 -3.68 -5.86
CA GLN A 312 19.85 -3.63 -7.21
C GLN A 312 19.22 -4.64 -8.17
N ASN A 313 18.55 -5.68 -7.67
CA ASN A 313 18.03 -6.77 -8.48
C ASN A 313 16.56 -6.50 -8.88
N GLY A 314 16.36 -5.54 -9.78
CA GLY A 314 15.02 -5.13 -10.23
C GLY A 314 14.40 -4.00 -9.40
N PHE A 315 13.07 -3.95 -9.37
CA PHE A 315 12.35 -2.91 -8.65
C PHE A 315 11.87 -3.39 -7.27
N PHE A 316 12.33 -2.72 -6.23
CA PHE A 316 11.91 -3.01 -4.86
C PHE A 316 10.66 -2.19 -4.50
N HIS A 317 9.60 -2.90 -4.14
CA HIS A 317 8.33 -2.31 -3.75
C HIS A 317 7.79 -2.88 -2.44
N GLY A 318 8.64 -3.56 -1.65
CA GLY A 318 8.26 -4.13 -0.34
C GLY A 318 7.77 -3.06 0.63
N LYS A 319 6.78 -3.39 1.42
CA LYS A 319 6.22 -2.55 2.49
C LYS A 319 6.14 -3.39 3.75
N TYR A 320 7.16 -3.24 4.58
CA TYR A 320 7.23 -3.97 5.86
C TYR A 320 8.04 -3.20 6.90
N ILE A 321 7.76 -3.53 8.15
CA ILE A 321 8.60 -3.23 9.31
C ILE A 321 8.80 -4.53 10.07
N LEU A 322 10.05 -4.90 10.36
CA LEU A 322 10.37 -5.99 11.27
C LEU A 322 11.13 -5.42 12.48
N ILE A 323 10.59 -5.64 13.68
CA ILE A 323 11.16 -5.14 14.94
C ILE A 323 11.58 -6.30 15.82
N ASP A 324 12.84 -6.33 16.24
CA ASP A 324 13.45 -7.24 17.23
C ASP A 324 13.19 -8.73 16.93
N ASN A 325 12.88 -9.09 15.68
CA ASN A 325 12.35 -10.41 15.31
C ASN A 325 11.12 -10.86 16.13
N GLN A 326 10.31 -9.91 16.58
CA GLN A 326 9.12 -10.17 17.40
C GLN A 326 7.82 -9.68 16.76
N VAL A 327 7.89 -8.60 15.99
CA VAL A 327 6.73 -8.02 15.28
C VAL A 327 7.09 -7.75 13.84
N LEU A 328 6.34 -8.34 12.93
CA LEU A 328 6.45 -8.11 11.50
C LEU A 328 5.17 -7.43 11.01
N ASP A 329 5.28 -6.21 10.50
CA ASP A 329 4.22 -5.54 9.75
C ASP A 329 4.42 -5.78 8.25
N ILE A 330 3.41 -6.28 7.57
CA ILE A 330 3.34 -6.39 6.11
C ILE A 330 2.02 -5.78 5.66
N GLY A 331 2.06 -4.87 4.68
CA GLY A 331 0.82 -4.25 4.24
C GLY A 331 0.89 -3.53 2.91
N THR A 332 0.00 -2.57 2.78
CA THR A 332 -0.10 -1.72 1.59
C THR A 332 0.56 -0.36 1.78
N ALA A 333 0.83 0.03 3.03
CA ALA A 333 1.28 1.36 3.40
C ALA A 333 2.78 1.58 3.16
N ASN A 334 3.12 2.64 2.43
CA ASN A 334 4.49 3.13 2.32
C ASN A 334 4.85 4.03 3.51
N PHE A 335 6.16 4.33 3.66
CA PHE A 335 6.63 5.36 4.58
C PHE A 335 6.61 6.75 3.93
N ASP A 336 5.46 7.15 3.39
CA ASP A 336 5.24 8.46 2.78
C ASP A 336 4.01 9.17 3.37
N ARG A 337 3.92 10.47 3.12
CA ARG A 337 2.84 11.29 3.68
C ARG A 337 1.48 10.97 3.10
N ARG A 338 1.41 10.39 1.90
CA ARG A 338 0.14 9.97 1.31
C ARG A 338 -0.42 8.76 2.04
N SER A 339 0.41 7.74 2.31
CA SER A 339 -0.01 6.57 3.10
C SER A 339 -0.40 6.97 4.52
N LEU A 340 0.36 7.89 5.15
CA LEU A 340 0.10 8.31 6.52
C LEU A 340 -1.19 9.15 6.67
N PHE A 341 -1.58 9.95 5.65
CA PHE A 341 -2.60 10.99 5.85
C PHE A 341 -3.72 11.06 4.81
N LEU A 342 -3.62 10.35 3.69
CA LEU A 342 -4.55 10.48 2.57
C LEU A 342 -5.12 9.15 2.10
N ASN A 343 -4.26 8.13 2.02
CA ASN A 343 -4.65 6.86 1.45
C ASN A 343 -5.41 5.99 2.45
N TYR A 344 -6.26 5.13 1.92
CA TYR A 344 -6.80 3.98 2.63
C TYR A 344 -5.81 2.84 2.46
N GLU A 345 -5.27 2.38 3.57
CA GLU A 345 -4.27 1.32 3.64
C GLU A 345 -4.77 0.16 4.51
N VAL A 346 -4.09 -0.97 4.44
CA VAL A 346 -4.30 -2.10 5.36
C VAL A 346 -2.99 -2.83 5.60
N ASN A 347 -2.69 -3.08 6.85
CA ASN A 347 -1.50 -3.77 7.30
C ASN A 347 -1.87 -5.00 8.14
N CYS A 348 -0.98 -5.96 8.21
CA CYS A 348 -1.06 -7.15 9.05
C CYS A 348 0.16 -7.19 9.98
N TYR A 349 -0.07 -6.99 11.28
CA TYR A 349 0.96 -7.21 12.30
C TYR A 349 0.99 -8.68 12.65
N ILE A 350 2.14 -9.29 12.54
CA ILE A 350 2.36 -10.73 12.69
C ILE A 350 3.32 -10.95 13.86
N TYR A 351 2.93 -11.83 14.79
CA TYR A 351 3.70 -12.15 16.00
C TYR A 351 4.18 -13.61 16.00
N ASP A 352 3.90 -14.34 14.93
CA ASP A 352 4.30 -15.75 14.78
C ASP A 352 5.79 -15.85 14.44
N SER A 353 6.56 -16.48 15.33
CA SER A 353 8.01 -16.58 15.19
C SER A 353 8.44 -17.36 13.95
N VAL A 354 7.68 -18.38 13.54
CA VAL A 354 8.02 -19.20 12.36
C VAL A 354 7.90 -18.36 11.08
N LEU A 355 6.83 -17.57 10.97
CA LEU A 355 6.65 -16.70 9.81
C LEU A 355 7.64 -15.52 9.82
N ILE A 356 7.94 -14.99 11.00
CA ILE A 356 8.95 -13.93 11.19
C ILE A 356 10.32 -14.45 10.76
N ASP A 357 10.71 -15.68 11.09
CA ASP A 357 11.97 -16.28 10.63
C ASP A 357 12.02 -16.44 9.10
N VAL A 358 10.90 -16.81 8.47
CA VAL A 358 10.80 -16.85 7.00
C VAL A 358 10.98 -15.47 6.42
N ALA A 359 10.29 -14.47 6.92
CA ALA A 359 10.38 -13.10 6.44
C ALA A 359 11.77 -12.49 6.68
N SER A 360 12.41 -12.77 7.83
CA SER A 360 13.77 -12.32 8.15
C SER A 360 14.79 -12.82 7.12
N LYS A 361 14.70 -14.08 6.71
CA LYS A 361 15.56 -14.65 5.64
C LYS A 361 15.35 -13.96 4.30
N GLU A 362 14.11 -13.66 3.95
CA GLU A 362 13.77 -12.91 2.73
C GLU A 362 14.34 -11.48 2.77
N ILE A 363 14.24 -10.81 3.93
CA ILE A 363 14.80 -9.46 4.16
C ILE A 363 16.33 -9.47 4.08
N GLU A 364 16.97 -10.46 4.70
CA GLU A 364 18.44 -10.63 4.60
C GLU A 364 18.88 -10.87 3.16
N GLN A 365 18.09 -11.62 2.37
CA GLN A 365 18.38 -11.82 0.97
C GLN A 365 18.21 -10.52 0.16
N ASP A 366 17.22 -9.67 0.50
CA ASP A 366 17.06 -8.36 -0.12
C ASP A 366 18.26 -7.44 0.20
N ILE A 367 18.77 -7.48 1.43
CA ILE A 367 20.00 -6.75 1.83
C ILE A 367 21.21 -7.25 1.02
N LYS A 368 21.40 -8.57 0.87
CA LYS A 368 22.49 -9.14 0.08
C LYS A 368 22.44 -8.74 -1.39
N GLN A 369 21.24 -8.48 -1.92
CA GLN A 369 21.03 -8.01 -3.30
C GLN A 369 21.05 -6.47 -3.40
N SER A 370 21.38 -5.78 -2.33
CA SER A 370 21.41 -4.32 -2.26
C SER A 370 22.85 -3.78 -2.18
N LYS A 371 23.01 -2.53 -2.62
CA LYS A 371 24.23 -1.74 -2.39
C LYS A 371 24.03 -0.89 -1.15
N SER A 372 24.95 -0.97 -0.18
CA SER A 372 24.97 -0.03 0.94
C SER A 372 25.25 1.40 0.45
N LEU A 373 24.45 2.33 0.91
CA LEU A 373 24.56 3.75 0.60
C LEU A 373 25.36 4.46 1.68
N ALA A 374 26.41 5.20 1.31
CA ALA A 374 27.15 6.02 2.23
C ALA A 374 26.63 7.46 2.26
N LEU A 375 26.79 8.15 3.39
CA LEU A 375 26.39 9.56 3.53
C LEU A 375 27.03 10.44 2.44
N GLN A 376 28.28 10.16 2.09
CA GLN A 376 29.05 10.87 1.06
C GLN A 376 28.42 10.77 -0.34
N ASP A 377 27.76 9.64 -0.65
CA ASP A 377 27.07 9.45 -1.93
C ASP A 377 25.93 10.45 -2.11
N LEU A 378 25.26 10.82 -1.01
CA LEU A 378 24.16 11.79 -1.01
C LEU A 378 24.61 13.25 -0.81
N GLN A 379 25.82 13.50 -0.29
CA GLN A 379 26.36 14.85 -0.12
C GLN A 379 26.90 15.42 -1.44
N ASN A 380 27.47 14.57 -2.29
CA ASN A 380 28.16 14.93 -3.53
C ASN A 380 27.23 14.92 -4.77
N LEU A 381 25.92 15.05 -4.57
CA LEU A 381 24.96 15.10 -5.67
C LEU A 381 25.14 16.36 -6.56
N GLY A 382 25.02 16.16 -7.86
CA GLY A 382 25.13 17.26 -8.83
C GLY A 382 24.04 18.34 -8.64
N LEU A 383 24.33 19.56 -9.14
CA LEU A 383 23.45 20.73 -8.98
C LEU A 383 21.99 20.47 -9.43
N TRP A 384 21.79 19.78 -10.52
CA TRP A 384 20.46 19.40 -11.01
C TRP A 384 19.67 18.54 -10.05
N ILE A 385 20.31 17.58 -9.38
CA ILE A 385 19.66 16.73 -8.38
C ILE A 385 19.30 17.57 -7.15
N LYS A 386 20.15 18.49 -6.72
CA LYS A 386 19.85 19.41 -5.61
C LYS A 386 18.66 20.34 -5.91
N ILE A 387 18.53 20.78 -7.16
CA ILE A 387 17.35 21.55 -7.61
C ILE A 387 16.08 20.69 -7.53
N LYS A 388 16.12 19.48 -8.08
CA LYS A 388 14.99 18.53 -7.99
C LYS A 388 14.62 18.21 -6.55
N GLU A 389 15.60 18.00 -5.66
CA GLU A 389 15.38 17.77 -4.24
C GLU A 389 14.62 18.95 -3.59
N LYS A 390 15.02 20.19 -3.90
CA LYS A 390 14.32 21.38 -3.40
C LYS A 390 12.90 21.48 -3.94
N ILE A 391 12.65 21.14 -5.21
CA ILE A 391 11.30 21.09 -5.78
C ILE A 391 10.50 19.98 -5.10
N ALA A 392 11.08 18.79 -4.96
CA ALA A 392 10.45 17.63 -4.34
C ALA A 392 10.04 17.91 -2.88
N SER A 393 10.85 18.64 -2.11
CA SER A 393 10.52 19.01 -0.74
C SER A 393 9.29 19.91 -0.62
N ILE A 394 9.00 20.73 -1.62
CA ILE A 394 7.81 21.62 -1.66
C ILE A 394 6.53 20.79 -1.89
N VAL A 395 6.61 19.74 -2.70
CA VAL A 395 5.46 18.91 -3.07
C VAL A 395 5.39 17.58 -2.30
N ALA A 396 6.25 17.40 -1.29
CA ALA A 396 6.41 16.16 -0.52
C ALA A 396 5.11 15.64 0.11
N ASP A 397 4.15 16.51 0.42
CA ASP A 397 2.83 16.12 0.94
C ASP A 397 1.94 15.42 -0.10
N PHE A 398 2.32 15.48 -1.37
CA PHE A 398 1.56 14.93 -2.50
C PHE A 398 2.31 13.83 -3.28
N LEU A 399 3.55 13.51 -2.86
CA LEU A 399 4.37 12.45 -3.44
C LEU A 399 4.09 11.09 -2.82
#